data_de90e007f61c9776672fee7532b0b18a
#
_entry.id   de90e007f61c9776672fee7532b0b18a
#
_cell.length_a   1.000
_cell.length_b   1.000
_cell.length_c   1.000
_cell.angle_alpha   90.00
_cell.angle_beta   90.00
_cell.angle_gamma   90.00
#
_symmetry.space_group_name_H-M   'P 1'
#
loop_
_entity.id
_entity.type
_entity.pdbx_description
1 polymer ?
#
loop_
_entity_poly.entity_id
_entity_poly.type
_entity_poly.pdbx_seq_one_letter_code
_entity_poly.pdbx_strand_id
1 'polypeptide(L)'
;STPDHPNTMGALVVLKEAVDGEILRNVVEDLRPRFPYFYVQAVVRENDIFPEPNALPMTVRNTWVPIKLNSEKSNYHLAAWKYEGNRMAFEISHYLTDGAGVLPYVKSALYLYLSRKTGQTFDPSGFRLPGDIIPESETGNPFADLNIDAAEEPLYSRETVKDFYRLNKGMENDA
;
A
#
# COMPACT_ATOMS: atom_id res chain seq x y z
N SER A 1 -13.22 4.14 7.18
CA SER A 1 -12.61 3.12 8.03
C SER A 1 -12.70 3.56 9.49
N THR A 2 -13.02 2.65 10.38
CA THR A 2 -12.98 2.89 11.83
C THR A 2 -11.67 2.34 12.39
N PRO A 3 -11.23 2.74 13.60
CA PRO A 3 -10.05 2.18 14.25
C PRO A 3 -10.12 0.64 14.38
N ASP A 4 -11.33 0.08 14.50
CA ASP A 4 -11.58 -1.35 14.64
C ASP A 4 -11.70 -2.10 13.31
N HIS A 5 -11.85 -1.36 12.20
CA HIS A 5 -11.92 -1.91 10.85
C HIS A 5 -11.08 -1.04 9.90
N PRO A 6 -9.75 -1.14 9.99
CA PRO A 6 -8.87 -0.44 9.08
C PRO A 6 -9.08 -0.98 7.66
N ASN A 7 -9.41 -0.10 6.72
CA ASN A 7 -9.47 -0.46 5.31
C ASN A 7 -8.04 -0.52 4.76
N THR A 8 -7.30 -1.54 5.17
CA THR A 8 -5.93 -1.80 4.75
C THR A 8 -5.86 -3.04 3.89
N MET A 9 -5.00 -3.01 2.92
CA MET A 9 -4.61 -4.19 2.13
C MET A 9 -3.10 -4.34 2.17
N GLY A 10 -2.58 -5.45 1.67
CA GLY A 10 -1.15 -5.65 1.68
C GLY A 10 -0.70 -6.74 0.73
N ALA A 11 0.60 -6.74 0.47
CA ALA A 11 1.29 -7.79 -0.27
C ALA A 11 2.26 -8.51 0.67
N LEU A 12 2.11 -9.82 0.76
CA LEU A 12 3.00 -10.70 1.52
C LEU A 12 4.05 -11.32 0.60
N VAL A 13 5.28 -11.30 1.03
CA VAL A 13 6.41 -11.93 0.35
C VAL A 13 7.14 -12.84 1.33
N VAL A 14 7.43 -14.06 0.88
CA VAL A 14 8.24 -15.03 1.63
C VAL A 14 9.51 -15.30 0.85
N LEU A 15 10.65 -15.09 1.48
CA LEU A 15 11.97 -15.32 0.91
C LEU A 15 12.52 -16.68 1.34
N LYS A 16 13.60 -17.12 0.69
CA LYS A 16 14.34 -18.31 1.12
C LYS A 16 15.17 -18.04 2.39
N GLU A 17 15.66 -16.84 2.54
CA GLU A 17 16.53 -16.39 3.63
C GLU A 17 15.88 -15.30 4.47
N ALA A 18 16.44 -15.04 5.64
CA ALA A 18 15.99 -13.96 6.51
C ALA A 18 16.09 -12.59 5.83
N VAL A 19 15.10 -11.77 6.09
CA VAL A 19 15.04 -10.40 5.59
C VAL A 19 16.12 -9.55 6.25
N ASP A 20 16.87 -8.82 5.43
CA ASP A 20 17.77 -7.75 5.86
C ASP A 20 17.00 -6.44 5.94
N GLY A 21 16.71 -6.02 7.16
CA GLY A 21 15.91 -4.80 7.38
C GLY A 21 16.62 -3.51 7.03
N GLU A 22 17.97 -3.50 6.96
CA GLU A 22 18.71 -2.32 6.54
C GLU A 22 18.62 -2.13 5.02
N ILE A 23 18.86 -3.22 4.27
CA ILE A 23 18.65 -3.20 2.82
C ILE A 23 17.22 -2.79 2.49
N LEU A 24 16.22 -3.35 3.19
CA LEU A 24 14.82 -3.02 2.94
C LEU A 24 14.52 -1.53 3.19
N ARG A 25 15.02 -0.95 4.29
CA ARG A 25 14.85 0.49 4.58
C ARG A 25 15.44 1.36 3.47
N ASN A 26 16.66 1.05 3.04
CA ASN A 26 17.33 1.82 1.99
C ASN A 26 16.57 1.74 0.66
N VAL A 27 16.11 0.55 0.28
CA VAL A 27 15.31 0.34 -0.94
C VAL A 27 13.99 1.12 -0.88
N VAL A 28 13.32 1.08 0.25
CA VAL A 28 12.06 1.82 0.44
C VAL A 28 12.26 3.31 0.23
N GLU A 29 13.30 3.91 0.80
CA GLU A 29 13.57 5.34 0.61
C GLU A 29 14.02 5.68 -0.81
N ASP A 30 14.80 4.84 -1.46
CA ASP A 30 15.25 5.06 -2.85
C ASP A 30 14.09 5.02 -3.86
N LEU A 31 13.01 4.32 -3.55
CA LEU A 31 11.81 4.28 -4.38
C LEU A 31 10.90 5.51 -4.22
N ARG A 32 11.11 6.34 -3.20
CA ARG A 32 10.30 7.54 -2.95
C ARG A 32 10.17 8.46 -4.17
N PRO A 33 11.26 8.81 -4.90
CA PRO A 33 11.14 9.69 -6.06
C PRO A 33 10.31 9.09 -7.20
N ARG A 34 10.27 7.76 -7.31
CA ARG A 34 9.53 7.08 -8.38
C ARG A 34 8.06 6.84 -8.02
N PHE A 35 7.73 6.70 -6.74
CA PHE A 35 6.39 6.42 -6.25
C PHE A 35 5.95 7.44 -5.18
N PRO A 36 6.05 8.75 -5.41
CA PRO A 36 5.81 9.78 -4.39
C PRO A 36 4.37 9.70 -3.83
N TYR A 37 3.42 9.21 -4.60
CA TYR A 37 2.02 9.08 -4.22
C TYR A 37 1.75 8.00 -3.15
N PHE A 38 2.74 7.18 -2.79
CA PHE A 38 2.68 6.28 -1.63
C PHE A 38 3.34 6.86 -0.37
N TYR A 39 4.09 7.96 -0.52
CA TYR A 39 4.79 8.62 0.60
C TYR A 39 3.98 9.82 1.09
N VAL A 40 2.75 9.55 1.49
CA VAL A 40 1.76 10.55 1.89
C VAL A 40 1.18 10.24 3.26
N GLN A 41 0.62 11.27 3.89
CA GLN A 41 -0.19 11.23 5.09
C GLN A 41 -1.62 11.70 4.78
N ALA A 42 -2.59 11.30 5.60
CA ALA A 42 -3.94 11.84 5.50
C ALA A 42 -4.09 13.07 6.40
N VAL A 43 -4.53 14.16 5.81
CA VAL A 43 -4.83 15.41 6.52
C VAL A 43 -6.32 15.71 6.39
N VAL A 44 -6.95 16.01 7.52
CA VAL A 44 -8.37 16.42 7.56
C VAL A 44 -8.44 17.93 7.41
N ARG A 45 -9.18 18.40 6.41
CA ARG A 45 -9.50 19.80 6.21
C ARG A 45 -11.01 19.95 6.04
N GLU A 46 -11.63 20.81 6.86
CA GLU A 46 -13.07 20.96 6.91
C GLU A 46 -13.75 19.63 7.25
N ASN A 47 -14.33 18.91 6.30
CA ASN A 47 -14.93 17.59 6.50
C ASN A 47 -14.36 16.53 5.57
N ASP A 48 -13.30 16.87 4.82
CA ASP A 48 -12.70 16.00 3.83
C ASP A 48 -11.29 15.55 4.23
N ILE A 49 -10.86 14.43 3.67
CA ILE A 49 -9.54 13.84 3.90
C ILE A 49 -8.73 13.98 2.62
N PHE A 50 -7.54 14.57 2.73
CA PHE A 50 -6.63 14.80 1.62
C PHE A 50 -5.32 14.05 1.85
N PRO A 51 -4.76 13.38 0.82
CA PRO A 51 -3.40 12.88 0.87
C PRO A 51 -2.42 14.02 0.65
N GLU A 52 -1.50 14.21 1.58
CA GLU A 52 -0.43 15.21 1.47
C GLU A 52 0.94 14.53 1.52
N PRO A 53 1.95 15.07 0.79
CA PRO A 53 3.31 14.54 0.86
C PRO A 53 3.82 14.49 2.31
N ASN A 54 4.45 13.39 2.66
CA ASN A 54 5.07 13.20 3.98
C ASN A 54 6.59 13.03 3.82
N ALA A 55 7.34 13.97 4.36
CA ALA A 55 8.81 13.97 4.27
C ALA A 55 9.49 12.99 5.24
N LEU A 56 8.78 12.47 6.24
CA LEU A 56 9.35 11.50 7.17
C LEU A 56 9.68 10.18 6.45
N PRO A 57 10.66 9.41 6.91
CA PRO A 57 10.95 8.09 6.35
C PRO A 57 9.74 7.15 6.46
N MET A 58 9.46 6.39 5.40
CA MET A 58 8.43 5.35 5.48
C MET A 58 8.85 4.27 6.48
N THR A 59 7.93 3.89 7.35
CA THR A 59 8.20 2.92 8.41
C THR A 59 8.52 1.54 7.86
N VAL A 60 9.65 0.97 8.31
CA VAL A 60 10.05 -0.43 8.08
C VAL A 60 10.38 -1.06 9.43
N ARG A 61 9.56 -1.98 9.91
CA ARG A 61 9.69 -2.58 11.26
C ARG A 61 9.93 -4.08 11.24
N ASN A 62 10.78 -4.52 12.16
CA ASN A 62 10.92 -5.94 12.48
C ASN A 62 9.81 -6.35 13.46
N THR A 63 8.67 -6.71 12.92
CA THR A 63 7.49 -7.14 13.66
C THR A 63 6.50 -7.79 12.73
N TRP A 64 5.67 -8.70 13.24
CA TRP A 64 4.54 -9.21 12.49
C TRP A 64 3.19 -8.63 12.93
N VAL A 65 3.20 -7.83 13.99
CA VAL A 65 2.00 -7.10 14.42
C VAL A 65 1.62 -6.06 13.37
N PRO A 66 0.32 -5.89 13.03
CA PRO A 66 -0.14 -4.85 12.13
C PRO A 66 0.31 -3.45 12.57
N ILE A 67 0.75 -2.64 11.63
CA ILE A 67 1.18 -1.27 11.90
C ILE A 67 -0.03 -0.35 11.75
N LYS A 68 -0.35 0.41 12.80
CA LYS A 68 -1.41 1.42 12.70
C LYS A 68 -0.93 2.54 11.77
N LEU A 69 -1.50 2.58 10.55
CA LEU A 69 -1.21 3.60 9.56
C LEU A 69 -1.75 4.98 9.98
N ASN A 70 -1.22 6.04 9.37
CA ASN A 70 -1.54 7.44 9.68
C ASN A 70 -1.42 7.76 11.18
N SER A 71 -0.39 7.27 11.81
CA SER A 71 -0.10 7.49 13.23
C SER A 71 1.41 7.60 13.46
N GLU A 72 1.84 7.96 14.66
CA GLU A 72 3.26 7.95 15.04
C GLU A 72 3.94 6.60 14.75
N LYS A 73 3.20 5.49 14.85
CA LYS A 73 3.76 4.15 14.59
C LYS A 73 4.15 3.93 13.14
N SER A 74 3.56 4.65 12.21
CA SER A 74 3.86 4.62 10.78
C SER A 74 4.56 5.88 10.29
N ASN A 75 5.09 6.74 11.18
CA ASN A 75 5.55 8.08 10.83
C ASN A 75 4.48 8.86 10.04
N TYR A 76 3.21 8.66 10.39
CA TYR A 76 2.02 9.23 9.75
C TYR A 76 1.79 8.81 8.30
N HIS A 77 2.62 7.92 7.72
CA HIS A 77 2.37 7.39 6.40
C HIS A 77 1.08 6.54 6.34
N LEU A 78 0.43 6.56 5.19
CA LEU A 78 -0.68 5.68 4.84
C LEU A 78 -0.21 4.30 4.34
N ALA A 79 1.08 4.05 4.38
CA ALA A 79 1.71 2.79 4.02
C ALA A 79 2.90 2.49 4.95
N ALA A 80 3.24 1.21 5.09
CA ALA A 80 4.38 0.77 5.89
C ALA A 80 4.87 -0.60 5.45
N TRP A 81 6.14 -0.89 5.68
CA TRP A 81 6.73 -2.21 5.56
C TRP A 81 6.92 -2.84 6.92
N LYS A 82 6.70 -4.13 6.99
CA LYS A 82 7.07 -4.96 8.15
C LYS A 82 7.75 -6.25 7.69
N TYR A 83 8.57 -6.82 8.56
CA TYR A 83 9.23 -8.10 8.30
C TYR A 83 9.45 -8.86 9.60
N GLU A 84 9.58 -10.16 9.50
CA GLU A 84 9.98 -11.04 10.58
C GLU A 84 10.54 -12.35 10.00
N GLY A 85 11.73 -12.74 10.41
CA GLY A 85 12.40 -13.89 9.84
C GLY A 85 12.60 -13.75 8.33
N ASN A 86 12.05 -14.67 7.54
CA ASN A 86 12.16 -14.68 6.08
C ASN A 86 10.92 -14.12 5.35
N ARG A 87 10.00 -13.49 6.07
CA ARG A 87 8.78 -12.92 5.50
C ARG A 87 8.77 -11.42 5.66
N MET A 88 8.26 -10.73 4.65
CA MET A 88 8.00 -9.30 4.70
C MET A 88 6.64 -8.99 4.09
N ALA A 89 6.03 -7.90 4.53
CA ALA A 89 4.76 -7.44 4.00
C ALA A 89 4.76 -5.92 3.84
N PHE A 90 4.15 -5.48 2.75
CA PHE A 90 3.78 -4.08 2.54
C PHE A 90 2.32 -3.91 2.92
N GLU A 91 2.02 -3.03 3.86
CA GLU A 91 0.67 -2.66 4.28
C GLU A 91 0.36 -1.25 3.80
N ILE A 92 -0.81 -1.04 3.21
CA ILE A 92 -1.23 0.24 2.66
C ILE A 92 -2.72 0.47 2.88
N SER A 93 -3.10 1.72 3.13
CA SER A 93 -4.50 2.11 3.16
C SER A 93 -5.14 1.96 1.77
N HIS A 94 -6.26 1.27 1.69
CA HIS A 94 -7.02 1.08 0.45
C HIS A 94 -7.57 2.40 -0.12
N TYR A 95 -7.46 3.49 0.66
CA TYR A 95 -7.77 4.84 0.21
C TYR A 95 -6.85 5.31 -0.93
N LEU A 96 -5.59 4.84 -0.96
CA LEU A 96 -4.59 5.29 -1.93
C LEU A 96 -4.66 4.52 -3.26
N THR A 97 -5.00 3.24 -3.22
CA THR A 97 -4.91 2.37 -4.39
C THR A 97 -5.60 1.03 -4.14
N ASP A 98 -5.74 0.25 -5.20
CA ASP A 98 -6.17 -1.14 -5.17
C ASP A 98 -4.99 -2.12 -5.28
N GLY A 99 -5.29 -3.42 -5.36
CA GLY A 99 -4.28 -4.47 -5.49
C GLY A 99 -3.44 -4.36 -6.76
N ALA A 100 -4.03 -3.91 -7.87
CA ALA A 100 -3.32 -3.76 -9.14
C ALA A 100 -2.32 -2.58 -9.06
N GLY A 101 -2.71 -1.48 -8.43
CA GLY A 101 -1.85 -0.30 -8.26
C GLY A 101 -0.67 -0.53 -7.30
N VAL A 102 -0.81 -1.43 -6.31
CA VAL A 102 0.27 -1.76 -5.37
C VAL A 102 1.38 -2.60 -6.01
N LEU A 103 1.04 -3.51 -6.92
CA LEU A 103 1.97 -4.50 -7.44
C LEU A 103 3.23 -3.91 -8.09
N PRO A 104 3.17 -2.84 -8.90
CA PRO A 104 4.39 -2.24 -9.48
C PRO A 104 5.38 -1.79 -8.41
N TYR A 105 4.91 -1.17 -7.33
CA TYR A 105 5.76 -0.73 -6.22
C TYR A 105 6.42 -1.91 -5.51
N VAL A 106 5.64 -2.92 -5.13
CA VAL A 106 6.15 -4.10 -4.43
C VAL A 106 7.15 -4.88 -5.29
N LYS A 107 6.87 -5.04 -6.59
CA LYS A 107 7.78 -5.68 -7.53
C LYS A 107 9.10 -4.93 -7.64
N SER A 108 9.06 -3.60 -7.78
CA SER A 108 10.27 -2.76 -7.86
C SER A 108 11.08 -2.79 -6.56
N ALA A 109 10.40 -2.81 -5.40
CA ALA A 109 11.05 -2.97 -4.11
C ALA A 109 11.76 -4.33 -4.00
N LEU A 110 11.12 -5.41 -4.44
CA LEU A 110 11.72 -6.75 -4.45
C LEU A 110 12.90 -6.84 -5.41
N TYR A 111 12.78 -6.26 -6.60
CA TYR A 111 13.88 -6.22 -7.57
C TYR A 111 15.12 -5.57 -6.96
N LEU A 112 14.99 -4.36 -6.41
CA LEU A 112 16.11 -3.65 -5.79
C LEU A 112 16.64 -4.37 -4.55
N TYR A 113 15.74 -4.89 -3.72
CA TYR A 113 16.11 -5.64 -2.52
C TYR A 113 16.94 -6.88 -2.86
N LEU A 114 16.47 -7.70 -3.79
CA LEU A 114 17.16 -8.92 -4.19
C LEU A 114 18.49 -8.61 -4.88
N SER A 115 18.54 -7.61 -5.74
CA SER A 115 19.79 -7.17 -6.38
C SER A 115 20.85 -6.78 -5.34
N ARG A 116 20.48 -6.03 -4.32
CA ARG A 116 21.40 -5.62 -3.23
C ARG A 116 21.76 -6.76 -2.30
N LYS A 117 20.78 -7.59 -1.95
CA LYS A 117 20.99 -8.72 -1.03
C LYS A 117 21.95 -9.76 -1.61
N THR A 118 21.84 -10.02 -2.91
CA THR A 118 22.63 -11.07 -3.58
C THR A 118 23.85 -10.53 -4.32
N GLY A 119 23.94 -9.22 -4.54
CA GLY A 119 24.97 -8.62 -5.40
C GLY A 119 24.81 -8.94 -6.89
N GLN A 120 23.67 -9.54 -7.28
CA GLN A 120 23.41 -9.91 -8.67
C GLN A 120 22.66 -8.80 -9.41
N THR A 121 22.94 -8.69 -10.70
CA THR A 121 22.18 -7.82 -11.60
C THR A 121 21.12 -8.67 -12.29
N PHE A 122 19.86 -8.29 -12.12
CA PHE A 122 18.72 -8.92 -12.80
C PHE A 122 18.26 -8.04 -13.97
N ASP A 123 17.49 -8.62 -14.89
CA ASP A 123 16.87 -7.86 -15.97
C ASP A 123 15.87 -6.83 -15.38
N PRO A 124 16.05 -5.51 -15.62
CA PRO A 124 15.17 -4.47 -15.09
C PRO A 124 13.85 -4.35 -15.85
N SER A 125 13.66 -5.08 -16.95
CA SER A 125 12.47 -4.98 -17.80
C SER A 125 11.18 -5.25 -17.02
N GLY A 126 10.22 -4.33 -17.10
CA GLY A 126 8.93 -4.47 -16.42
C GLY A 126 8.90 -4.00 -14.97
N PHE A 127 10.02 -3.50 -14.44
CA PHE A 127 10.08 -2.83 -13.13
C PHE A 127 10.10 -1.31 -13.33
N ARG A 128 9.61 -0.59 -12.34
CA ARG A 128 9.61 0.87 -12.28
C ARG A 128 10.68 1.31 -11.27
N LEU A 129 11.80 1.80 -11.77
CA LEU A 129 12.98 2.02 -10.95
C LEU A 129 13.22 3.51 -10.67
N PRO A 130 14.03 3.87 -9.65
CA PRO A 130 14.44 5.25 -9.42
C PRO A 130 15.07 5.86 -10.67
N GLY A 131 14.58 7.05 -11.05
CA GLY A 131 15.00 7.72 -12.28
C GLY A 131 14.06 7.54 -13.47
N ASP A 132 13.16 6.57 -13.43
CA ASP A 132 12.13 6.41 -14.46
C ASP A 132 11.10 7.55 -14.37
N ILE A 133 10.60 7.96 -15.53
CA ILE A 133 9.54 8.96 -15.63
C ILE A 133 8.24 8.39 -15.05
N ILE A 134 7.54 9.20 -14.28
CA ILE A 134 6.18 8.90 -13.81
C ILE A 134 5.21 9.36 -14.91
N PRO A 135 4.54 8.45 -15.64
CA PRO A 135 3.57 8.87 -16.63
C PRO A 135 2.33 9.46 -15.96
N GLU A 136 1.69 10.41 -16.63
CA GLU A 136 0.48 11.07 -16.12
C GLU A 136 -0.63 10.08 -15.80
N SER A 137 -0.74 9.00 -16.54
CA SER A 137 -1.70 7.92 -16.32
C SER A 137 -1.57 7.21 -14.97
N GLU A 138 -0.42 7.34 -14.26
CA GLU A 138 -0.25 6.78 -12.92
C GLU A 138 -0.82 7.67 -11.81
N THR A 139 -0.98 8.97 -12.07
CA THR A 139 -1.38 9.96 -11.07
C THR A 139 -2.66 10.71 -11.44
N GLY A 140 -3.10 10.58 -12.69
CA GLY A 140 -4.32 11.19 -13.21
C GLY A 140 -5.58 10.57 -12.60
N ASN A 141 -6.67 11.35 -12.63
CA ASN A 141 -7.98 10.83 -12.28
C ASN A 141 -8.49 9.93 -13.43
N PRO A 142 -8.63 8.60 -13.26
CA PRO A 142 -9.09 7.70 -14.31
C PRO A 142 -10.54 7.98 -14.76
N PHE A 143 -11.27 8.78 -13.98
CA PHE A 143 -12.66 9.14 -14.24
C PHE A 143 -12.81 10.57 -14.80
N ALA A 144 -11.71 11.29 -15.05
CA ALA A 144 -11.76 12.68 -15.49
C ALA A 144 -12.51 12.88 -16.82
N ASP A 145 -12.41 11.87 -17.70
CA ASP A 145 -13.03 11.89 -19.04
C ASP A 145 -14.39 11.16 -19.08
N LEU A 146 -14.82 10.60 -17.96
CA LEU A 146 -16.15 9.98 -17.87
C LEU A 146 -17.18 11.06 -17.67
N ASN A 147 -17.87 11.41 -18.75
CA ASN A 147 -19.07 12.24 -18.70
C ASN A 147 -20.22 11.38 -18.13
N ILE A 148 -20.23 11.23 -16.80
CA ILE A 148 -21.35 10.57 -16.12
C ILE A 148 -22.46 11.60 -16.09
N ASP A 149 -23.35 11.53 -17.06
CA ASP A 149 -24.59 12.29 -17.03
C ASP A 149 -25.36 11.90 -15.76
N ALA A 150 -25.49 12.83 -14.83
CA ALA A 150 -26.15 12.61 -13.55
C ALA A 150 -27.65 12.28 -13.67
N ALA A 151 -28.17 12.20 -14.90
CA ALA A 151 -29.55 11.89 -15.23
C ALA A 151 -29.82 10.42 -15.58
N GLU A 152 -28.79 9.61 -15.76
CA GLU A 152 -29.01 8.16 -15.93
C GLU A 152 -29.23 7.52 -14.55
N GLU A 153 -30.37 6.83 -14.41
CA GLU A 153 -30.66 6.06 -13.21
C GLU A 153 -29.48 5.12 -12.90
N PRO A 154 -29.09 4.99 -11.63
CA PRO A 154 -27.99 4.11 -11.27
C PRO A 154 -28.24 2.71 -11.82
N LEU A 155 -27.30 2.19 -12.59
CA LEU A 155 -27.30 0.85 -13.22
C LEU A 155 -27.50 -0.28 -12.20
N TYR A 156 -27.46 0.03 -10.91
CA TYR A 156 -27.71 -0.91 -9.83
C TYR A 156 -28.78 -0.32 -8.90
N SER A 157 -29.97 -0.91 -8.89
CA SER A 157 -30.87 -0.72 -7.76
C SER A 157 -30.12 -1.14 -6.51
N ARG A 158 -30.05 -0.28 -5.51
CA ARG A 158 -29.61 -0.65 -4.15
C ARG A 158 -30.68 -1.56 -3.53
N GLU A 159 -30.87 -2.73 -4.08
CA GLU A 159 -31.57 -3.77 -3.34
C GLU A 159 -30.72 -4.10 -2.13
N THR A 160 -31.26 -3.74 -0.98
CA THR A 160 -30.65 -4.14 0.29
C THR A 160 -30.69 -5.66 0.30
N VAL A 161 -29.53 -6.31 0.21
CA VAL A 161 -29.43 -7.75 0.35
C VAL A 161 -29.96 -8.10 1.74
N LYS A 162 -31.18 -8.64 1.79
CA LYS A 162 -31.86 -8.95 3.05
C LYS A 162 -31.35 -10.24 3.67
N ASP A 163 -30.85 -11.16 2.85
CA ASP A 163 -30.28 -12.44 3.26
C ASP A 163 -28.80 -12.50 2.86
N PHE A 164 -27.93 -12.14 3.79
CA PHE A 164 -26.50 -12.41 3.65
C PHE A 164 -26.06 -13.35 4.77
N TYR A 165 -25.24 -14.32 4.39
CA TYR A 165 -24.63 -15.24 5.35
C TYR A 165 -23.60 -14.48 6.17
N ARG A 166 -23.86 -14.28 7.44
CA ARG A 166 -22.86 -13.84 8.40
C ARG A 166 -22.12 -15.07 8.92
N LEU A 167 -20.82 -15.15 8.69
CA LEU A 167 -19.98 -16.05 9.46
C LEU A 167 -20.19 -15.69 10.93
N ASN A 168 -20.76 -16.61 11.68
CA ASN A 168 -21.05 -16.37 13.10
C ASN A 168 -19.81 -15.93 13.85
N LYS A 169 -19.99 -15.02 14.80
CA LYS A 169 -18.99 -14.56 15.77
C LYS A 169 -18.47 -15.68 16.70
N GLY A 170 -18.57 -16.94 16.33
CA GLY A 170 -18.23 -18.11 17.14
C GLY A 170 -16.83 -18.67 16.90
N MET A 171 -15.92 -17.94 16.23
CA MET A 171 -14.49 -18.17 16.38
C MET A 171 -13.97 -17.21 17.45
N GLU A 172 -14.34 -17.45 18.69
CA GLU A 172 -13.51 -17.04 19.81
C GLU A 172 -12.17 -17.75 19.62
N ASN A 173 -11.14 -16.99 19.42
CA ASN A 173 -9.77 -17.47 19.45
C ASN A 173 -9.53 -17.98 20.87
N ASP A 174 -9.59 -19.28 21.05
CA ASP A 174 -8.91 -19.91 22.17
C ASP A 174 -7.40 -19.64 22.00
N ALA A 175 -6.86 -18.91 22.97
CA ALA A 175 -5.54 -18.34 23.06
C ALA A 175 -4.41 -19.37 22.97
#